data_438ed488eab81a5ed5dd154a588ff940
#
_entry.id   438ed488eab81a5ed5dd154a588ff940
#
_cell.length_a   1.000
_cell.length_b   1.000
_cell.length_c   1.000
_cell.angle_alpha   90.00
_cell.angle_beta   90.00
_cell.angle_gamma   90.00
#
_symmetry.space_group_name_H-M   'P 1'
#
loop_
_entity.id
_entity.type
_entity.pdbx_description
1 polymer ?
#
loop_
_entity_poly.entity_id
_entity_poly.type
_entity_poly.pdbx_seq_one_letter_code
_entity_poly.pdbx_strand_id
1 'polypeptide(L)'
;MIFMHRIIDEIIGSTRKRIPADSDTKKSKIISRDLKKSFKNKKQQGLIPVISEVKPSSPTRFIRNVTPRDAAEIAIQMESAGAAAISVLTEPDFFKGSLGNLDSVRHEVRIPVLRKDFIIHRNQIHEVESDIVLLIAGILGDELDDFVNEAMSSGRQPLVEVHNSNELENAISTRTNIIGINNRNLTTMEVDITATEDLAPLISNRIVISESGISSPHDAIRMIEAGADAILAGTSIMIGNVYDKTYELVHALSIKKES
;
A
#
# COMPACT_ATOMS: atom_id res chain seq x y z
N MET A 1 19.91 -0.97 19.72
CA MET A 1 18.46 -1.16 19.87
C MET A 1 17.67 0.13 20.13
N ILE A 2 18.27 1.25 20.49
CA ILE A 2 17.60 2.54 20.83
C ILE A 2 17.36 3.44 19.59
N PHE A 3 18.02 3.19 18.45
CA PHE A 3 18.00 4.09 17.28
C PHE A 3 16.78 3.88 16.34
N MET A 4 16.11 2.75 16.35
CA MET A 4 15.11 2.38 15.34
C MET A 4 13.66 2.60 15.76
N HIS A 5 13.31 2.52 17.05
CA HIS A 5 12.06 3.06 17.59
C HIS A 5 11.87 4.55 17.22
N ARG A 6 13.00 5.26 17.03
CA ARG A 6 13.05 6.69 16.78
C ARG A 6 12.42 7.13 15.46
N ILE A 7 12.56 6.33 14.38
CA ILE A 7 12.13 6.78 13.05
C ILE A 7 10.60 6.80 12.89
N ILE A 8 9.90 5.79 13.42
CA ILE A 8 8.44 5.78 13.42
C ILE A 8 7.89 6.88 14.32
N ASP A 9 8.47 7.06 15.49
CA ASP A 9 8.09 8.15 16.41
C ASP A 9 8.32 9.53 15.76
N GLU A 10 9.43 9.69 15.03
CA GLU A 10 9.72 10.91 14.27
C GLU A 10 8.70 11.15 13.16
N ILE A 11 8.32 10.10 12.38
CA ILE A 11 7.29 10.18 11.34
C ILE A 11 5.93 10.55 11.95
N ILE A 12 5.53 9.86 13.02
CA ILE A 12 4.26 10.13 13.73
C ILE A 12 4.29 11.56 14.31
N GLY A 13 5.42 11.97 14.91
CA GLY A 13 5.60 13.31 15.44
C GLY A 13 5.51 14.39 14.36
N SER A 14 6.07 14.15 13.18
CA SER A 14 5.94 15.02 12.01
C SER A 14 4.50 15.05 11.50
N THR A 15 3.86 13.89 11.38
CA THR A 15 2.46 13.78 10.95
C THR A 15 1.53 14.55 11.88
N ARG A 16 1.69 14.44 13.20
CA ARG A 16 0.89 15.22 14.18
C ARG A 16 0.98 16.71 13.97
N LYS A 17 2.14 17.24 13.61
CA LYS A 17 2.34 18.69 13.37
C LYS A 17 1.63 19.19 12.12
N ARG A 18 1.35 18.30 11.16
CA ARG A 18 0.67 18.63 9.89
C ARG A 18 -0.85 18.62 10.02
N ILE A 19 -1.39 17.94 11.04
CA ILE A 19 -2.83 17.87 11.26
C ILE A 19 -3.28 19.17 11.98
N PRO A 20 -4.14 19.99 11.38
CA PRO A 20 -4.65 21.21 12.03
C PRO A 20 -5.47 20.85 13.28
N ALA A 21 -5.27 21.59 14.38
CA ALA A 21 -5.94 21.34 15.65
C ALA A 21 -7.48 21.41 15.58
N ASP A 22 -8.05 22.18 14.63
CA ASP A 22 -9.49 22.44 14.45
C ASP A 22 -9.94 22.18 13.01
N SER A 23 -9.45 21.13 12.34
CA SER A 23 -9.89 20.88 10.98
C SER A 23 -11.25 20.18 10.97
N ASP A 24 -12.32 20.95 10.82
CA ASP A 24 -13.58 20.48 10.22
C ASP A 24 -13.31 20.13 8.74
N THR A 25 -12.52 19.09 8.50
CA THR A 25 -12.32 18.58 7.15
C THR A 25 -13.69 18.12 6.67
N LYS A 26 -14.19 18.76 5.63
CA LYS A 26 -15.50 18.43 5.06
C LYS A 26 -15.50 16.94 4.68
N LYS A 27 -16.29 16.15 5.39
CA LYS A 27 -16.40 14.70 5.14
C LYS A 27 -16.80 14.48 3.68
N SER A 28 -15.88 13.96 2.87
CA SER A 28 -16.13 13.64 1.47
C SER A 28 -16.55 12.19 1.34
N LYS A 29 -17.68 11.95 0.68
CA LYS A 29 -18.11 10.60 0.30
C LYS A 29 -17.76 10.38 -1.17
N ILE A 30 -17.10 9.26 -1.46
CA ILE A 30 -16.67 8.91 -2.81
C ILE A 30 -17.29 7.59 -3.26
N ILE A 31 -17.21 7.35 -4.57
CA ILE A 31 -17.43 6.03 -5.17
C ILE A 31 -16.05 5.50 -5.55
N SER A 32 -15.56 4.54 -4.78
CA SER A 32 -14.25 3.94 -5.03
C SER A 32 -14.27 2.91 -6.16
N ARG A 33 -13.16 2.79 -6.86
CA ARG A 33 -12.89 1.69 -7.80
C ARG A 33 -12.63 0.43 -6.99
N ASP A 34 -13.26 -0.68 -7.37
CA ASP A 34 -13.24 -1.94 -6.60
C ASP A 34 -11.93 -2.70 -6.79
N LEU A 35 -11.13 -2.81 -5.71
CA LEU A 35 -9.86 -3.53 -5.70
C LEU A 35 -10.05 -5.03 -5.92
N LYS A 36 -11.08 -5.63 -5.30
CA LYS A 36 -11.38 -7.07 -5.45
C LYS A 36 -11.69 -7.43 -6.89
N LYS A 37 -12.47 -6.59 -7.56
CA LYS A 37 -12.79 -6.76 -9.00
C LYS A 37 -11.53 -6.63 -9.85
N SER A 38 -10.66 -5.67 -9.55
CA SER A 38 -9.39 -5.49 -10.27
C SER A 38 -8.50 -6.74 -10.13
N PHE A 39 -8.32 -7.26 -8.92
CA PHE A 39 -7.53 -8.47 -8.67
C PHE A 39 -8.12 -9.70 -9.37
N LYS A 40 -9.44 -9.88 -9.28
CA LYS A 40 -10.13 -10.98 -9.98
C LYS A 40 -9.88 -10.96 -11.48
N ASN A 41 -9.95 -9.77 -12.10
CA ASN A 41 -9.69 -9.61 -13.53
C ASN A 41 -8.25 -10.03 -13.91
N LYS A 42 -7.24 -9.67 -13.09
CA LYS A 42 -5.85 -10.07 -13.34
C LYS A 42 -5.65 -11.58 -13.19
N LYS A 43 -6.18 -12.17 -12.11
CA LYS A 43 -6.12 -13.63 -11.89
C LYS A 43 -6.79 -14.42 -13.04
N GLN A 44 -7.91 -13.95 -13.58
CA GLN A 44 -8.57 -14.58 -14.72
C GLN A 44 -7.74 -14.54 -16.01
N GLN A 45 -6.82 -13.60 -16.13
CA GLN A 45 -5.84 -13.51 -17.23
C GLN A 45 -4.58 -14.34 -16.98
N GLY A 46 -4.48 -15.06 -15.86
CA GLY A 46 -3.27 -15.79 -15.46
C GLY A 46 -2.14 -14.90 -14.97
N LEU A 47 -2.44 -13.67 -14.57
CA LEU A 47 -1.48 -12.68 -14.11
C LEU A 47 -1.47 -12.57 -12.60
N ILE A 48 -0.33 -12.17 -12.01
CA ILE A 48 -0.25 -11.80 -10.61
C ILE A 48 -0.83 -10.38 -10.44
N PRO A 49 -1.80 -10.17 -9.53
CA PRO A 49 -2.25 -8.83 -9.19
C PRO A 49 -1.13 -8.06 -8.47
N VAL A 50 -0.64 -6.98 -9.08
CA VAL A 50 0.43 -6.12 -8.55
C VAL A 50 -0.14 -4.75 -8.23
N ILE A 51 0.05 -4.29 -6.99
CA ILE A 51 -0.08 -2.88 -6.62
C ILE A 51 1.30 -2.25 -6.82
N SER A 52 1.45 -1.44 -7.87
CA SER A 52 2.71 -0.75 -8.16
C SER A 52 2.75 0.58 -7.41
N GLU A 53 3.86 0.86 -6.71
CA GLU A 53 3.95 2.03 -5.83
C GLU A 53 4.79 3.16 -6.41
N VAL A 54 4.19 4.33 -6.54
CA VAL A 54 4.88 5.60 -6.81
C VAL A 54 5.56 6.06 -5.53
N LYS A 55 6.90 5.86 -5.47
CA LYS A 55 7.73 6.05 -4.28
C LYS A 55 8.93 6.94 -4.56
N PRO A 56 8.88 8.21 -4.18
CA PRO A 56 10.03 9.12 -4.35
C PRO A 56 11.21 8.78 -3.46
N SER A 57 10.95 8.38 -2.22
CA SER A 57 11.95 8.11 -1.17
C SER A 57 11.47 7.06 -0.18
N SER A 58 12.39 6.56 0.62
CA SER A 58 12.13 5.88 1.89
C SER A 58 13.03 6.49 2.96
N PRO A 59 12.81 6.23 4.26
CA PRO A 59 13.68 6.74 5.31
C PRO A 59 15.16 6.39 5.15
N THR A 60 15.45 5.29 4.45
CA THR A 60 16.83 4.79 4.24
C THR A 60 17.38 5.08 2.86
N ARG A 61 16.56 5.54 1.90
CA ARG A 61 17.01 5.71 0.52
C ARG A 61 16.16 6.73 -0.23
N PHE A 62 16.81 7.78 -0.73
CA PHE A 62 16.24 8.65 -1.76
C PHE A 62 16.31 7.93 -3.12
N ILE A 63 15.23 7.99 -3.92
CA ILE A 63 15.16 7.36 -5.24
C ILE A 63 15.20 8.42 -6.33
N ARG A 64 14.19 9.31 -6.36
CA ARG A 64 14.11 10.44 -7.31
C ARG A 64 13.07 11.47 -6.85
N ASN A 65 13.20 12.70 -7.34
CA ASN A 65 12.12 13.67 -7.21
C ASN A 65 10.93 13.23 -8.07
N VAL A 66 9.72 13.46 -7.54
CA VAL A 66 8.47 13.12 -8.24
C VAL A 66 7.51 14.28 -8.05
N THR A 67 7.29 15.04 -9.10
CA THR A 67 6.23 16.06 -9.15
C THR A 67 4.86 15.42 -9.42
N PRO A 68 3.73 16.12 -9.25
CA PRO A 68 2.41 15.58 -9.60
C PRO A 68 2.33 15.08 -11.06
N ARG A 69 2.96 15.79 -11.99
CA ARG A 69 3.04 15.37 -13.39
C ARG A 69 3.85 14.08 -13.56
N ASP A 70 5.03 13.99 -12.92
CA ASP A 70 5.85 12.79 -12.97
C ASP A 70 5.11 11.59 -12.35
N ALA A 71 4.38 11.78 -11.25
CA ALA A 71 3.60 10.76 -10.61
C ALA A 71 2.53 10.18 -11.55
N ALA A 72 1.82 11.04 -12.28
CA ALA A 72 0.84 10.64 -13.26
C ALA A 72 1.47 9.86 -14.42
N GLU A 73 2.56 10.35 -15.00
CA GLU A 73 3.28 9.68 -16.10
C GLU A 73 3.83 8.30 -15.66
N ILE A 74 4.35 8.18 -14.43
CA ILE A 74 4.80 6.92 -13.83
C ILE A 74 3.61 5.96 -13.65
N ALA A 75 2.51 6.43 -13.12
CA ALA A 75 1.33 5.61 -12.88
C ALA A 75 0.68 5.08 -14.18
N ILE A 76 0.68 5.88 -15.25
CA ILE A 76 0.24 5.46 -16.59
C ILE A 76 1.12 4.32 -17.12
N GLN A 77 2.45 4.39 -16.93
CA GLN A 77 3.36 3.30 -17.31
C GLN A 77 3.07 2.03 -16.51
N MET A 78 2.85 2.15 -15.19
CA MET A 78 2.49 1.01 -14.33
C MET A 78 1.16 0.38 -14.75
N GLU A 79 0.12 1.17 -15.01
CA GLU A 79 -1.16 0.67 -15.50
C GLU A 79 -1.02 -0.01 -16.86
N SER A 80 -0.29 0.59 -17.80
CA SER A 80 -0.02 0.02 -19.14
C SER A 80 0.76 -1.29 -19.09
N ALA A 81 1.66 -1.44 -18.09
CA ALA A 81 2.40 -2.67 -17.84
C ALA A 81 1.57 -3.76 -17.16
N GLY A 82 0.31 -3.46 -16.81
CA GLY A 82 -0.62 -4.43 -16.27
C GLY A 82 -0.85 -4.37 -14.75
N ALA A 83 -0.40 -3.35 -14.06
CA ALA A 83 -0.70 -3.18 -12.62
C ALA A 83 -2.20 -3.33 -12.34
N ALA A 84 -2.55 -3.87 -11.18
CA ALA A 84 -3.93 -4.04 -10.73
C ALA A 84 -4.42 -2.82 -9.92
N ALA A 85 -3.52 -2.10 -9.27
CA ALA A 85 -3.76 -0.86 -8.57
C ALA A 85 -2.47 -0.04 -8.48
N ILE A 86 -2.59 1.23 -8.16
CA ILE A 86 -1.45 2.12 -7.90
C ILE A 86 -1.45 2.52 -6.42
N SER A 87 -0.32 2.37 -5.75
CA SER A 87 -0.06 2.96 -4.44
C SER A 87 0.70 4.27 -4.60
N VAL A 88 0.29 5.32 -3.89
CA VAL A 88 0.98 6.61 -3.91
C VAL A 88 1.35 7.02 -2.50
N LEU A 89 2.65 7.19 -2.26
CA LEU A 89 3.11 7.77 -1.00
C LEU A 89 2.73 9.23 -0.91
N THR A 90 2.10 9.62 0.22
CA THR A 90 1.70 11.01 0.47
C THR A 90 2.41 11.64 1.66
N GLU A 91 3.18 10.86 2.44
CA GLU A 91 4.01 11.36 3.53
C GLU A 91 5.16 12.23 2.99
N PRO A 92 5.26 13.55 3.35
CA PRO A 92 6.18 14.46 2.69
C PRO A 92 7.60 14.51 3.25
N ASP A 93 7.79 14.24 4.54
CA ASP A 93 9.06 14.52 5.20
C ASP A 93 10.10 13.42 5.00
N PHE A 94 9.69 12.17 5.12
CA PHE A 94 10.55 10.98 5.05
C PHE A 94 10.46 10.26 3.70
N PHE A 95 9.26 10.22 3.12
CA PHE A 95 9.03 9.54 1.85
C PHE A 95 8.97 10.47 0.65
N LYS A 96 9.01 11.79 0.88
CA LYS A 96 8.94 12.82 -0.18
C LYS A 96 7.71 12.69 -1.08
N GLY A 97 6.64 12.15 -0.51
CA GLY A 97 5.34 12.05 -1.15
C GLY A 97 4.55 13.36 -1.11
N SER A 98 3.39 13.39 -1.74
CA SER A 98 2.47 14.53 -1.62
C SER A 98 1.03 14.14 -1.94
N LEU A 99 0.06 14.86 -1.38
CA LEU A 99 -1.36 14.73 -1.73
C LEU A 99 -1.60 15.07 -3.21
N GLY A 100 -0.84 16.05 -3.75
CA GLY A 100 -0.90 16.43 -5.16
C GLY A 100 -0.47 15.32 -6.11
N ASN A 101 0.53 14.49 -5.72
CA ASN A 101 0.92 13.31 -6.49
C ASN A 101 -0.23 12.31 -6.58
N LEU A 102 -0.90 12.04 -5.45
CA LEU A 102 -2.02 11.12 -5.40
C LEU A 102 -3.21 11.61 -6.22
N ASP A 103 -3.55 12.89 -6.08
CA ASP A 103 -4.64 13.50 -6.83
C ASP A 103 -4.40 13.41 -8.35
N SER A 104 -3.20 13.75 -8.83
CA SER A 104 -2.83 13.64 -10.25
C SER A 104 -2.90 12.19 -10.74
N VAL A 105 -2.37 11.24 -9.97
CA VAL A 105 -2.44 9.81 -10.32
C VAL A 105 -3.89 9.36 -10.44
N ARG A 106 -4.73 9.70 -9.46
CA ARG A 106 -6.12 9.26 -9.44
C ARG A 106 -6.94 9.78 -10.62
N HIS A 107 -6.62 10.97 -11.13
CA HIS A 107 -7.28 11.53 -12.32
C HIS A 107 -6.86 10.82 -13.62
N GLU A 108 -5.61 10.36 -13.73
CA GLU A 108 -5.05 9.83 -14.98
C GLU A 108 -5.25 8.31 -15.16
N VAL A 109 -5.24 7.52 -14.06
CA VAL A 109 -5.41 6.06 -14.17
C VAL A 109 -6.86 5.63 -13.96
N ARG A 110 -7.21 4.45 -14.47
CA ARG A 110 -8.56 3.86 -14.34
C ARG A 110 -8.66 2.77 -13.28
N ILE A 111 -7.52 2.24 -12.84
CA ILE A 111 -7.40 1.23 -11.80
C ILE A 111 -7.45 1.88 -10.40
N PRO A 112 -7.76 1.12 -9.32
CA PRO A 112 -7.83 1.65 -7.96
C PRO A 112 -6.53 2.33 -7.52
N VAL A 113 -6.65 3.40 -6.73
CA VAL A 113 -5.52 4.14 -6.19
C VAL A 113 -5.54 4.10 -4.66
N LEU A 114 -4.43 3.65 -4.08
CA LEU A 114 -4.18 3.56 -2.64
C LEU A 114 -3.43 4.81 -2.17
N ARG A 115 -3.98 5.51 -1.17
CA ARG A 115 -3.23 6.46 -0.36
C ARG A 115 -2.37 5.72 0.65
N LYS A 116 -1.05 5.83 0.51
CA LYS A 116 -0.09 5.25 1.45
C LYS A 116 0.54 6.36 2.28
N ASP A 117 0.09 6.44 3.54
CA ASP A 117 0.47 7.47 4.51
C ASP A 117 0.40 6.90 5.94
N PHE A 118 0.91 7.63 6.91
CA PHE A 118 0.72 7.37 8.33
C PHE A 118 -0.56 8.08 8.79
N ILE A 119 -1.69 7.39 8.69
CA ILE A 119 -2.99 7.91 9.11
C ILE A 119 -3.12 7.73 10.63
N ILE A 120 -3.16 8.84 11.37
CA ILE A 120 -3.26 8.88 12.84
C ILE A 120 -4.41 9.78 13.31
N HIS A 121 -5.15 10.36 12.38
CA HIS A 121 -6.33 11.20 12.66
C HIS A 121 -7.37 10.98 11.56
N ARG A 122 -8.66 10.86 11.93
CA ARG A 122 -9.74 10.52 10.99
C ARG A 122 -9.89 11.55 9.86
N ASN A 123 -9.60 12.83 10.11
CA ASN A 123 -9.66 13.87 9.09
C ASN A 123 -8.71 13.62 7.92
N GLN A 124 -7.56 12.94 8.15
CA GLN A 124 -6.63 12.61 7.07
C GLN A 124 -7.28 11.73 5.99
N ILE A 125 -8.25 10.88 6.36
CA ILE A 125 -8.99 10.05 5.41
C ILE A 125 -9.69 10.91 4.34
N HIS A 126 -10.08 12.15 4.68
CA HIS A 126 -10.86 13.04 3.82
C HIS A 126 -10.03 14.11 3.11
N GLU A 127 -8.74 14.23 3.39
CA GLU A 127 -7.87 15.30 2.82
C GLU A 127 -7.75 15.24 1.30
N VAL A 128 -7.82 14.04 0.74
CA VAL A 128 -7.72 13.79 -0.71
C VAL A 128 -8.57 12.58 -1.09
N GLU A 129 -9.04 12.54 -2.32
CA GLU A 129 -9.76 11.37 -2.81
C GLU A 129 -8.79 10.21 -3.11
N SER A 130 -9.07 9.03 -2.52
CA SER A 130 -8.39 7.78 -2.81
C SER A 130 -9.38 6.63 -2.77
N ASP A 131 -9.21 5.60 -3.59
CA ASP A 131 -10.11 4.46 -3.61
C ASP A 131 -9.86 3.53 -2.41
N ILE A 132 -8.61 3.49 -1.96
CA ILE A 132 -8.13 2.70 -0.83
C ILE A 132 -7.33 3.61 0.09
N VAL A 133 -7.41 3.37 1.39
CA VAL A 133 -6.61 4.07 2.41
C VAL A 133 -5.88 3.05 3.29
N LEU A 134 -4.58 3.30 3.53
CA LEU A 134 -3.78 2.49 4.43
C LEU A 134 -4.08 2.83 5.89
N LEU A 135 -4.32 1.80 6.70
CA LEU A 135 -4.48 1.88 8.14
C LEU A 135 -3.49 0.91 8.80
N ILE A 136 -2.54 1.40 9.57
CA ILE A 136 -1.48 0.57 10.17
C ILE A 136 -1.93 0.13 11.56
N ALA A 137 -2.18 -1.18 11.73
CA ALA A 137 -2.74 -1.73 12.95
C ALA A 137 -1.88 -1.44 14.19
N GLY A 138 -0.56 -1.60 14.07
CA GLY A 138 0.38 -1.33 15.16
C GLY A 138 0.46 0.15 15.59
N ILE A 139 0.01 1.09 14.75
CA ILE A 139 -0.03 2.52 15.07
C ILE A 139 -1.38 2.91 15.67
N LEU A 140 -2.48 2.37 15.14
CA LEU A 140 -3.83 2.73 15.55
C LEU A 140 -4.30 1.98 16.80
N GLY A 141 -3.73 0.81 17.09
CA GLY A 141 -4.07 0.04 18.29
C GLY A 141 -5.58 -0.15 18.46
N ASP A 142 -6.11 0.23 19.62
CA ASP A 142 -7.53 0.09 19.98
C ASP A 142 -8.47 0.96 19.13
N GLU A 143 -7.96 2.00 18.46
CA GLU A 143 -8.76 2.88 17.60
C GLU A 143 -8.95 2.32 16.18
N LEU A 144 -8.31 1.19 15.82
CA LEU A 144 -8.29 0.64 14.47
C LEU A 144 -9.69 0.45 13.87
N ASP A 145 -10.64 -0.12 14.64
CA ASP A 145 -12.00 -0.35 14.16
C ASP A 145 -12.73 0.95 13.81
N ASP A 146 -12.52 1.99 14.60
CA ASP A 146 -13.08 3.31 14.36
C ASP A 146 -12.58 3.93 13.04
N PHE A 147 -11.29 3.76 12.72
CA PHE A 147 -10.72 4.24 11.45
C PHE A 147 -11.20 3.41 10.26
N VAL A 148 -11.34 2.09 10.43
CA VAL A 148 -11.94 1.19 9.43
C VAL A 148 -13.36 1.63 9.11
N ASN A 149 -14.17 1.88 10.15
CA ASN A 149 -15.57 2.31 10.00
C ASN A 149 -15.65 3.70 9.32
N GLU A 150 -14.78 4.65 9.67
CA GLU A 150 -14.72 5.97 9.03
C GLU A 150 -14.37 5.85 7.54
N ALA A 151 -13.34 5.06 7.19
CA ALA A 151 -12.97 4.81 5.80
C ALA A 151 -14.12 4.20 5.00
N MET A 152 -14.76 3.15 5.52
CA MET A 152 -15.90 2.49 4.86
C MET A 152 -17.10 3.43 4.70
N SER A 153 -17.44 4.21 5.72
CA SER A 153 -18.56 5.17 5.68
C SER A 153 -18.37 6.26 4.64
N SER A 154 -17.12 6.61 4.36
CA SER A 154 -16.71 7.57 3.32
C SER A 154 -16.66 6.97 1.90
N GLY A 155 -16.92 5.67 1.75
CA GLY A 155 -16.88 4.94 0.49
C GLY A 155 -15.48 4.49 0.07
N ARG A 156 -14.49 4.60 0.96
CA ARG A 156 -13.12 4.11 0.74
C ARG A 156 -12.98 2.67 1.22
N GLN A 157 -12.04 1.93 0.63
CA GLN A 157 -11.70 0.57 1.03
C GLN A 157 -10.52 0.64 2.02
N PRO A 158 -10.68 0.28 3.32
CA PRO A 158 -9.55 0.22 4.24
C PRO A 158 -8.66 -0.98 3.92
N LEU A 159 -7.38 -0.72 3.68
CA LEU A 159 -6.30 -1.71 3.69
C LEU A 159 -5.64 -1.64 5.06
N VAL A 160 -5.84 -2.69 5.88
CA VAL A 160 -5.23 -2.77 7.21
C VAL A 160 -3.89 -3.48 7.12
N GLU A 161 -2.82 -2.75 7.40
CA GLU A 161 -1.45 -3.26 7.40
C GLU A 161 -1.09 -3.87 8.75
N VAL A 162 -0.51 -5.08 8.73
CA VAL A 162 -0.10 -5.85 9.91
C VAL A 162 1.33 -6.37 9.75
N HIS A 163 2.04 -6.54 10.90
CA HIS A 163 3.44 -6.99 10.95
C HIS A 163 3.64 -8.25 11.79
N ASN A 164 2.64 -8.66 12.57
CA ASN A 164 2.71 -9.80 13.48
C ASN A 164 1.31 -10.34 13.81
N SER A 165 1.26 -11.47 14.54
CA SER A 165 0.02 -12.15 14.88
C SER A 165 -0.91 -11.30 15.74
N ASN A 166 -0.38 -10.51 16.69
CA ASN A 166 -1.22 -9.67 17.56
C ASN A 166 -1.92 -8.56 16.76
N GLU A 167 -1.19 -7.92 15.82
CA GLU A 167 -1.77 -6.94 14.90
C GLU A 167 -2.78 -7.58 13.94
N LEU A 168 -2.51 -8.83 13.51
CA LEU A 168 -3.44 -9.60 12.68
C LEU A 168 -4.74 -9.90 13.43
N GLU A 169 -4.68 -10.33 14.69
CA GLU A 169 -5.87 -10.57 15.52
C GLU A 169 -6.72 -9.29 15.64
N ASN A 170 -6.07 -8.15 15.89
CA ASN A 170 -6.75 -6.85 15.90
C ASN A 170 -7.41 -6.53 14.55
N ALA A 171 -6.68 -6.70 13.43
CA ALA A 171 -7.21 -6.49 12.08
C ALA A 171 -8.40 -7.40 11.76
N ILE A 172 -8.34 -8.68 12.15
CA ILE A 172 -9.42 -9.65 11.96
C ILE A 172 -10.68 -9.28 12.76
N SER A 173 -10.55 -8.64 13.89
CA SER A 173 -11.70 -8.19 14.71
C SER A 173 -12.48 -7.06 14.03
N THR A 174 -11.89 -6.33 13.10
CA THR A 174 -12.54 -5.24 12.37
C THR A 174 -13.35 -5.76 11.16
N ARG A 175 -14.09 -4.85 10.54
CA ARG A 175 -14.89 -5.13 9.33
C ARG A 175 -14.09 -5.01 8.02
N THR A 176 -12.76 -4.81 8.06
CA THR A 176 -11.97 -4.73 6.83
C THR A 176 -12.02 -6.02 6.03
N ASN A 177 -12.04 -5.91 4.71
CA ASN A 177 -11.95 -7.05 3.81
C ASN A 177 -10.56 -7.19 3.17
N ILE A 178 -9.62 -6.30 3.51
CA ILE A 178 -8.29 -6.23 2.87
C ILE A 178 -7.24 -6.13 3.97
N ILE A 179 -6.33 -7.11 4.03
CA ILE A 179 -5.21 -7.15 4.96
C ILE A 179 -3.91 -7.10 4.17
N GLY A 180 -3.05 -6.16 4.53
CA GLY A 180 -1.68 -6.08 4.04
C GLY A 180 -0.72 -6.68 5.06
N ILE A 181 0.07 -7.67 4.66
CA ILE A 181 1.16 -8.19 5.48
C ILE A 181 2.43 -7.48 5.06
N ASN A 182 2.96 -6.64 5.93
CA ASN A 182 4.18 -5.92 5.65
C ASN A 182 5.39 -6.72 6.14
N ASN A 183 6.17 -7.25 5.20
CA ASN A 183 7.41 -7.97 5.46
C ASN A 183 8.52 -7.09 6.05
N ARG A 184 8.31 -5.77 6.12
CA ARG A 184 9.25 -4.85 6.77
C ARG A 184 8.81 -4.60 8.20
N ASN A 185 9.62 -5.03 9.15
CA ASN A 185 9.43 -4.69 10.55
C ASN A 185 9.62 -3.17 10.74
N LEU A 186 8.59 -2.48 11.24
CA LEU A 186 8.63 -1.03 11.43
C LEU A 186 9.60 -0.61 12.54
N THR A 187 9.93 -1.51 13.48
CA THR A 187 10.87 -1.23 14.57
C THR A 187 12.34 -1.40 14.12
N THR A 188 12.65 -2.50 13.41
CA THR A 188 14.03 -2.81 13.00
C THR A 188 14.33 -2.35 11.58
N MET A 189 13.33 -2.00 10.78
CA MET A 189 13.41 -1.70 9.36
C MET A 189 13.93 -2.86 8.49
N GLU A 190 14.20 -4.01 9.09
CA GLU A 190 14.58 -5.23 8.40
C GLU A 190 13.42 -5.79 7.59
N VAL A 191 13.73 -6.42 6.48
CA VAL A 191 12.76 -7.07 5.60
C VAL A 191 12.92 -8.57 5.74
N ASP A 192 11.84 -9.23 6.14
CA ASP A 192 11.75 -10.68 6.21
C ASP A 192 10.48 -11.16 5.51
N ILE A 193 10.63 -11.69 4.30
CA ILE A 193 9.50 -12.14 3.48
C ILE A 193 8.81 -13.40 4.06
N THR A 194 9.39 -14.05 5.06
CA THR A 194 8.75 -15.16 5.78
C THR A 194 7.54 -14.67 6.60
N ALA A 195 7.45 -13.37 6.92
CA ALA A 195 6.28 -12.81 7.59
C ALA A 195 4.97 -13.07 6.82
N THR A 196 5.00 -12.98 5.48
CA THR A 196 3.85 -13.36 4.65
C THR A 196 3.57 -14.86 4.73
N GLU A 197 4.60 -15.73 4.71
CA GLU A 197 4.44 -17.18 4.80
C GLU A 197 3.82 -17.62 6.13
N ASP A 198 4.16 -16.92 7.22
CA ASP A 198 3.67 -17.22 8.55
C ASP A 198 2.22 -16.72 8.77
N LEU A 199 1.89 -15.54 8.26
CA LEU A 199 0.62 -14.88 8.56
C LEU A 199 -0.49 -15.14 7.54
N ALA A 200 -0.17 -15.27 6.24
CA ALA A 200 -1.19 -15.43 5.20
C ALA A 200 -2.08 -16.67 5.40
N PRO A 201 -1.54 -17.84 5.82
CA PRO A 201 -2.37 -19.04 6.06
C PRO A 201 -3.39 -18.88 7.21
N LEU A 202 -3.19 -17.90 8.08
CA LEU A 202 -4.10 -17.61 9.21
C LEU A 202 -5.31 -16.76 8.82
N ILE A 203 -5.29 -16.20 7.60
CA ILE A 203 -6.31 -15.28 7.12
C ILE A 203 -7.32 -16.01 6.24
N SER A 204 -8.59 -15.97 6.60
CA SER A 204 -9.68 -16.54 5.81
C SER A 204 -10.70 -15.48 5.39
N ASN A 205 -11.30 -15.68 4.21
CA ASN A 205 -12.39 -14.84 3.68
C ASN A 205 -12.05 -13.34 3.51
N ARG A 206 -10.77 -13.00 3.37
CA ARG A 206 -10.27 -11.65 3.15
C ARG A 206 -9.23 -11.64 2.04
N ILE A 207 -9.03 -10.50 1.43
CA ILE A 207 -7.95 -10.27 0.47
C ILE A 207 -6.65 -10.09 1.24
N VAL A 208 -5.62 -10.83 0.88
CA VAL A 208 -4.27 -10.75 1.47
C VAL A 208 -3.31 -10.12 0.46
N ILE A 209 -2.60 -9.08 0.88
CA ILE A 209 -1.59 -8.39 0.08
C ILE A 209 -0.25 -8.54 0.80
N SER A 210 0.76 -9.07 0.10
CA SER A 210 2.15 -9.08 0.62
C SER A 210 2.86 -7.80 0.24
N GLU A 211 3.44 -7.10 1.22
CA GLU A 211 4.08 -5.81 1.05
C GLU A 211 5.55 -5.86 1.49
N SER A 212 6.39 -5.08 0.84
CA SER A 212 7.83 -4.98 1.08
C SER A 212 8.66 -6.23 0.72
N GLY A 213 9.91 -6.00 0.30
CA GLY A 213 10.87 -7.06 0.01
C GLY A 213 10.74 -7.74 -1.35
N ILE A 214 9.71 -7.42 -2.13
CA ILE A 214 9.44 -8.06 -3.41
C ILE A 214 10.15 -7.31 -4.53
N SER A 215 11.12 -7.98 -5.15
CA SER A 215 12.01 -7.36 -6.14
C SER A 215 12.15 -8.13 -7.46
N SER A 216 11.72 -9.38 -7.47
CA SER A 216 11.86 -10.30 -8.62
C SER A 216 10.57 -11.09 -8.87
N PRO A 217 10.43 -11.67 -10.08
CA PRO A 217 9.36 -12.64 -10.37
C PRO A 217 9.32 -13.81 -9.38
N HIS A 218 10.48 -14.28 -8.93
CA HIS A 218 10.57 -15.37 -7.94
C HIS A 218 9.95 -14.95 -6.60
N ASP A 219 10.26 -13.74 -6.10
CA ASP A 219 9.66 -13.25 -4.86
C ASP A 219 8.13 -13.13 -5.01
N ALA A 220 7.66 -12.59 -6.15
CA ALA A 220 6.24 -12.46 -6.42
C ALA A 220 5.51 -13.80 -6.38
N ILE A 221 6.05 -14.83 -7.05
CA ILE A 221 5.51 -16.20 -7.05
C ILE A 221 5.48 -16.76 -5.64
N ARG A 222 6.57 -16.62 -4.89
CA ARG A 222 6.71 -17.12 -3.52
C ARG A 222 5.62 -16.54 -2.60
N MET A 223 5.31 -15.25 -2.73
CA MET A 223 4.25 -14.62 -1.93
C MET A 223 2.85 -15.13 -2.31
N ILE A 224 2.59 -15.36 -3.60
CA ILE A 224 1.32 -15.94 -4.05
C ILE A 224 1.18 -17.40 -3.57
N GLU A 225 2.25 -18.19 -3.64
CA GLU A 225 2.29 -19.58 -3.14
C GLU A 225 2.09 -19.64 -1.61
N ALA A 226 2.53 -18.62 -0.87
CA ALA A 226 2.30 -18.48 0.57
C ALA A 226 0.84 -18.13 0.93
N GLY A 227 -0.01 -17.80 -0.05
CA GLY A 227 -1.42 -17.49 0.15
C GLY A 227 -1.80 -16.03 -0.02
N ALA A 228 -0.89 -15.16 -0.47
CA ALA A 228 -1.25 -13.80 -0.81
C ALA A 228 -2.09 -13.75 -2.10
N ASP A 229 -3.10 -12.88 -2.13
CA ASP A 229 -3.92 -12.61 -3.30
C ASP A 229 -3.26 -11.67 -4.30
N ALA A 230 -2.37 -10.82 -3.81
CA ALA A 230 -1.66 -9.80 -4.56
C ALA A 230 -0.36 -9.42 -3.86
N ILE A 231 0.49 -8.68 -4.57
CA ILE A 231 1.72 -8.09 -4.02
C ILE A 231 1.71 -6.57 -4.16
N LEU A 232 2.42 -5.87 -3.25
CA LEU A 232 2.73 -4.45 -3.35
C LEU A 232 4.24 -4.26 -3.49
N ALA A 233 4.68 -3.65 -4.59
CA ALA A 233 6.09 -3.40 -4.88
C ALA A 233 6.31 -1.94 -5.31
N GLY A 234 7.34 -1.31 -4.75
CA GLY A 234 7.67 0.08 -5.03
C GLY A 234 9.15 0.29 -5.36
N THR A 235 10.03 -0.02 -4.42
CA THR A 235 11.46 0.29 -4.54
C THR A 235 12.09 -0.34 -5.78
N SER A 236 11.84 -1.61 -6.05
CA SER A 236 12.36 -2.31 -7.22
C SER A 236 11.86 -1.72 -8.54
N ILE A 237 10.58 -1.32 -8.58
CA ILE A 237 9.95 -0.70 -9.75
C ILE A 237 10.53 0.69 -10.00
N MET A 238 10.62 1.52 -8.95
CA MET A 238 11.04 2.92 -9.07
C MET A 238 12.53 3.12 -9.34
N ILE A 239 13.39 2.13 -9.01
CA ILE A 239 14.83 2.17 -9.31
C ILE A 239 15.10 1.77 -10.76
N GLY A 240 14.34 0.84 -11.31
CA GLY A 240 14.47 0.34 -12.66
C GLY A 240 13.67 1.14 -13.70
N ASN A 241 13.49 0.53 -14.87
CA ASN A 241 12.47 0.96 -15.82
C ASN A 241 11.10 0.59 -15.24
N VAL A 242 10.25 1.59 -15.06
CA VAL A 242 8.95 1.43 -14.38
C VAL A 242 8.04 0.44 -15.10
N TYR A 243 7.95 0.56 -16.43
CA TYR A 243 7.14 -0.34 -17.25
C TYR A 243 7.67 -1.78 -17.17
N ASP A 244 8.96 -1.99 -17.47
CA ASP A 244 9.57 -3.32 -17.54
C ASP A 244 9.47 -4.04 -16.18
N LYS A 245 9.79 -3.34 -15.09
CA LYS A 245 9.74 -3.92 -13.74
C LYS A 245 8.32 -4.25 -13.28
N THR A 246 7.35 -3.42 -13.62
CA THR A 246 5.94 -3.73 -13.36
C THR A 246 5.51 -4.94 -14.19
N TYR A 247 5.86 -4.96 -15.48
CA TYR A 247 5.53 -6.05 -16.40
C TYR A 247 6.10 -7.39 -15.94
N GLU A 248 7.38 -7.43 -15.54
CA GLU A 248 8.05 -8.64 -15.02
C GLU A 248 7.28 -9.23 -13.82
N LEU A 249 6.88 -8.41 -12.87
CA LEU A 249 6.14 -8.87 -11.68
C LEU A 249 4.72 -9.33 -12.02
N VAL A 250 4.03 -8.62 -12.88
CA VAL A 250 2.67 -8.97 -13.33
C VAL A 250 2.64 -10.30 -14.07
N HIS A 251 3.65 -10.55 -14.92
CA HIS A 251 3.74 -11.73 -15.79
C HIS A 251 4.61 -12.87 -15.20
N ALA A 252 4.96 -12.81 -13.92
CA ALA A 252 5.88 -13.74 -13.28
C ALA A 252 5.48 -15.21 -13.46
N LEU A 253 4.18 -15.54 -13.43
CA LEU A 253 3.69 -16.91 -13.64
C LEU A 253 3.93 -17.44 -15.06
N SER A 254 3.97 -16.57 -16.07
CA SER A 254 4.27 -16.98 -17.45
C SER A 254 5.77 -17.21 -17.64
N ILE A 255 6.60 -16.39 -17.03
CA ILE A 255 8.07 -16.50 -17.08
C ILE A 255 8.53 -17.83 -16.44
N LYS A 256 7.88 -18.28 -15.34
CA LYS A 256 8.19 -19.58 -14.69
C LYS A 256 7.92 -20.79 -15.60
N LYS A 257 7.03 -20.68 -16.61
CA LYS A 257 6.69 -21.80 -17.50
C LYS A 257 7.66 -21.93 -18.67
N GLU A 258 8.42 -20.91 -18.97
CA GLU A 258 9.38 -20.86 -20.09
C GLU A 258 10.83 -21.15 -19.65
N SER A 259 11.09 -21.18 -18.34
CA SER A 259 12.38 -21.51 -17.72
C SER A 259 12.40 -22.95 -17.20
#